data_f5a031c3c4b06405d753183d12ca144a
#
_entry.id   f5a031c3c4b06405d753183d12ca144a
#
_cell.length_a   1.000
_cell.length_b   1.000
_cell.length_c   1.000
_cell.angle_alpha   90.00
_cell.angle_beta   90.00
_cell.angle_gamma   90.00
#
_symmetry.space_group_name_H-M   'P 1'
#
loop_
_entity.id
_entity.type
_entity.pdbx_description
1 polymer ?
#
loop_
_entity_poly.entity_id
_entity_poly.type
_entity_poly.pdbx_seq_one_letter_code
_entity_poly.pdbx_strand_id
1 'polypeptide(L)'
;MAEKEKVTLVIFSGELDKALAAFNIAIGAASMGMEVSMFFTFWGLNVIKRNESSIKSRGIMRKMLNRMNRGGAKRLPLSKFQMLGLGKWMIGRLMRDIKSPPLEELIAMAKSMGVKFIACTTSMGMMGIGKEAFIPEVNSFAGVATYLAEAREGKVNLFI
;
A
#
# COMPACT_ATOMS: atom_id res chain seq x y z
N MET A 1 4.77 19.24 -25.59
CA MET A 1 5.35 18.31 -24.61
C MET A 1 4.65 16.97 -24.76
N ALA A 2 5.38 15.87 -24.84
CA ALA A 2 4.73 14.58 -24.88
C ALA A 2 3.98 14.37 -23.55
N GLU A 3 2.71 13.97 -23.65
CA GLU A 3 1.89 13.63 -22.49
C GLU A 3 2.55 12.44 -21.78
N LYS A 4 2.85 12.60 -20.49
CA LYS A 4 3.48 11.51 -19.72
C LYS A 4 2.52 10.33 -19.63
N GLU A 5 3.01 9.18 -19.99
CA GLU A 5 2.24 7.95 -19.82
C GLU A 5 1.93 7.71 -18.34
N LYS A 6 0.73 7.26 -18.04
CA LYS A 6 0.26 7.06 -16.65
C LYS A 6 0.07 5.56 -16.34
N VAL A 7 0.50 5.16 -15.16
CA VAL A 7 0.26 3.83 -14.59
C VAL A 7 -0.56 3.98 -13.32
N THR A 8 -1.61 3.19 -13.19
CA THR A 8 -2.39 3.15 -11.95
C THR A 8 -2.40 1.73 -11.38
N LEU A 9 -2.25 1.64 -10.06
CA LEU A 9 -2.32 0.37 -9.33
C LEU A 9 -3.39 0.47 -8.25
N VAL A 10 -4.32 -0.50 -8.24
CA VAL A 10 -5.19 -0.74 -7.09
C VAL A 10 -4.51 -1.73 -6.17
N ILE A 11 -4.26 -1.32 -4.94
CA ILE A 11 -3.70 -2.16 -3.89
C ILE A 11 -4.84 -2.59 -2.98
N PHE A 12 -5.32 -3.79 -3.22
CA PHE A 12 -6.40 -4.41 -2.44
C PHE A 12 -5.84 -5.30 -1.33
N SER A 13 -4.72 -5.97 -1.58
CA SER A 13 -4.14 -6.93 -0.66
C SER A 13 -3.27 -6.27 0.42
N GLY A 14 -3.39 -6.75 1.64
CA GLY A 14 -2.55 -6.37 2.78
C GLY A 14 -1.40 -7.34 3.05
N GLU A 15 -0.91 -8.05 2.04
CA GLU A 15 0.13 -9.07 2.16
C GLU A 15 1.48 -8.54 1.69
N LEU A 16 2.55 -8.92 2.39
CA LEU A 16 3.90 -8.38 2.18
C LEU A 16 4.44 -8.63 0.77
N ASP A 17 4.32 -9.86 0.28
CA ASP A 17 4.81 -10.25 -1.05
C ASP A 17 4.10 -9.51 -2.18
N LYS A 18 2.80 -9.30 -2.06
CA LYS A 18 2.02 -8.51 -3.02
C LYS A 18 2.36 -7.02 -2.95
N ALA A 19 2.55 -6.50 -1.74
CA ALA A 19 2.99 -5.12 -1.57
C ALA A 19 4.38 -4.89 -2.17
N LEU A 20 5.34 -5.80 -1.95
CA LEU A 20 6.67 -5.73 -2.55
C LEU A 20 6.58 -5.71 -4.09
N ALA A 21 5.78 -6.59 -4.68
CA ALA A 21 5.57 -6.62 -6.13
C ALA A 21 4.98 -5.30 -6.64
N ALA A 22 3.96 -4.77 -5.97
CA ALA A 22 3.30 -3.52 -6.35
C ALA A 22 4.26 -2.33 -6.30
N PHE A 23 5.07 -2.20 -5.25
CA PHE A 23 6.04 -1.11 -5.14
C PHE A 23 7.19 -1.24 -6.14
N ASN A 24 7.66 -2.46 -6.44
CA ASN A 24 8.65 -2.67 -7.49
C ASN A 24 8.12 -2.23 -8.87
N ILE A 25 6.86 -2.55 -9.20
CA ILE A 25 6.21 -2.09 -10.44
C ILE A 25 6.09 -0.56 -10.45
N ALA A 26 5.64 0.03 -9.35
CA ALA A 26 5.47 1.48 -9.24
C ALA A 26 6.80 2.23 -9.40
N ILE A 27 7.86 1.76 -8.75
CA ILE A 27 9.21 2.33 -8.86
C ILE A 27 9.76 2.14 -10.28
N GLY A 28 9.58 0.95 -10.88
CA GLY A 28 9.98 0.68 -12.26
C GLY A 28 9.32 1.63 -13.25
N ALA A 29 8.00 1.81 -13.15
CA ALA A 29 7.25 2.74 -14.00
C ALA A 29 7.70 4.20 -13.80
N ALA A 30 7.88 4.63 -12.55
CA ALA A 30 8.39 5.96 -12.24
C ALA A 30 9.82 6.18 -12.80
N SER A 31 10.68 5.17 -12.75
CA SER A 31 12.02 5.20 -13.34
C SER A 31 12.00 5.35 -14.86
N MET A 32 10.95 4.89 -15.51
CA MET A 32 10.70 5.06 -16.94
C MET A 32 10.11 6.46 -17.28
N GLY A 33 9.94 7.32 -16.29
CA GLY A 33 9.38 8.65 -16.46
C GLY A 33 7.85 8.72 -16.52
N MET A 34 7.15 7.61 -16.20
CA MET A 34 5.70 7.55 -16.18
C MET A 34 5.14 8.20 -14.91
N GLU A 35 3.94 8.75 -14.99
CA GLU A 35 3.18 9.14 -13.78
C GLU A 35 2.57 7.90 -13.13
N VAL A 36 2.77 7.75 -11.82
CA VAL A 36 2.28 6.58 -11.09
C VAL A 36 1.35 6.99 -9.97
N SER A 37 0.16 6.36 -9.93
CA SER A 37 -0.81 6.50 -8.84
C SER A 37 -1.13 5.13 -8.24
N MET A 38 -1.04 5.02 -6.92
CA MET A 38 -1.40 3.82 -6.16
C MET A 38 -2.63 4.11 -5.30
N PHE A 39 -3.72 3.39 -5.55
CA PHE A 39 -4.98 3.51 -4.81
C PHE A 39 -5.12 2.34 -3.83
N PHE A 40 -5.02 2.65 -2.55
CA PHE A 40 -5.08 1.67 -1.47
C PHE A 40 -6.51 1.51 -0.96
N THR A 41 -7.04 0.31 -1.05
CA THR A 41 -8.41 -0.01 -0.63
C THR A 41 -8.46 -1.28 0.20
N PHE A 42 -9.49 -1.47 1.03
CA PHE A 42 -9.66 -2.63 1.91
C PHE A 42 -8.38 -2.99 2.70
N TRP A 43 -7.88 -4.22 2.52
CA TRP A 43 -6.68 -4.72 3.21
C TRP A 43 -5.40 -4.01 2.74
N GLY A 44 -5.39 -3.47 1.53
CA GLY A 44 -4.31 -2.64 1.01
C GLY A 44 -4.04 -1.38 1.85
N LEU A 45 -5.04 -0.87 2.59
CA LEU A 45 -4.83 0.20 3.56
C LEU A 45 -3.79 -0.17 4.64
N ASN A 46 -3.62 -1.47 4.94
CA ASN A 46 -2.64 -1.93 5.92
C ASN A 46 -1.20 -1.66 5.50
N VAL A 47 -0.94 -1.57 4.20
CA VAL A 47 0.40 -1.30 3.65
C VAL A 47 0.89 0.09 4.03
N ILE A 48 -0.04 1.06 4.04
CA ILE A 48 0.24 2.49 4.30
C ILE A 48 -0.17 2.96 5.71
N LYS A 49 -0.54 2.03 6.61
CA LYS A 49 -0.74 2.36 8.03
C LYS A 49 0.60 2.55 8.74
N ARG A 50 0.59 3.38 9.78
CA ARG A 50 1.74 3.52 10.69
C ARG A 50 1.97 2.23 11.46
N ASN A 51 3.20 1.85 11.68
CA ASN A 51 3.56 0.65 12.47
C ASN A 51 3.12 0.76 13.96
N GLU A 52 2.98 1.97 14.48
CA GLU A 52 2.76 2.27 15.90
C GLU A 52 1.32 2.68 16.23
N SER A 53 0.43 2.74 15.25
CA SER A 53 -0.91 3.28 15.45
C SER A 53 -1.78 2.38 16.33
N SER A 54 -2.24 2.91 17.46
CA SER A 54 -3.47 2.46 18.10
C SER A 54 -4.64 3.13 17.41
N ILE A 55 -5.39 2.39 16.61
CA ILE A 55 -6.50 2.94 15.85
C ILE A 55 -7.66 3.21 16.82
N LYS A 56 -8.02 4.49 17.01
CA LYS A 56 -9.20 4.89 17.76
C LYS A 56 -10.42 4.74 16.86
N SER A 57 -11.19 3.68 17.06
CA SER A 57 -12.42 3.45 16.30
C SER A 57 -13.65 3.46 17.23
N ARG A 58 -14.79 3.97 16.72
CA ARG A 58 -16.06 3.90 17.42
C ARG A 58 -16.73 2.55 17.15
N GLY A 59 -17.24 1.92 18.21
CA GLY A 59 -17.96 0.63 18.14
C GLY A 59 -17.07 -0.59 18.42
N ILE A 60 -17.66 -1.59 19.08
CA ILE A 60 -16.95 -2.80 19.54
C ILE A 60 -16.41 -3.60 18.36
N MET A 61 -17.21 -3.78 17.31
CA MET A 61 -16.84 -4.58 16.14
C MET A 61 -15.64 -3.98 15.39
N ARG A 62 -15.63 -2.63 15.20
CA ARG A 62 -14.51 -1.93 14.57
C ARG A 62 -13.24 -1.94 15.43
N LYS A 63 -13.38 -1.83 16.76
CA LYS A 63 -12.25 -1.96 17.69
C LYS A 63 -11.62 -3.35 17.60
N MET A 64 -12.45 -4.40 17.58
CA MET A 64 -11.98 -5.78 17.44
C MET A 64 -11.28 -5.99 16.09
N LEU A 65 -11.90 -5.55 14.98
CA LEU A 65 -11.29 -5.62 13.65
C LEU A 65 -9.92 -4.92 13.60
N ASN A 66 -9.84 -3.70 14.12
CA ASN A 66 -8.61 -2.93 14.10
C ASN A 66 -7.52 -3.50 15.03
N ARG A 67 -7.91 -4.15 16.13
CA ARG A 67 -6.98 -4.87 17.02
C ARG A 67 -6.39 -6.10 16.34
N MET A 68 -7.19 -6.83 15.57
CA MET A 68 -6.75 -8.01 14.82
C MET A 68 -5.96 -7.63 13.55
N ASN A 69 -6.33 -6.50 12.93
CA ASN A 69 -5.80 -6.04 11.66
C ASN A 69 -4.99 -4.73 11.82
N ARG A 70 -3.91 -4.80 12.60
CA ARG A 70 -3.12 -3.61 12.96
C ARG A 70 -2.44 -2.93 11.77
N GLY A 71 -2.02 -3.66 10.74
CA GLY A 71 -1.33 -3.11 9.58
C GLY A 71 0.05 -2.50 9.89
N GLY A 72 0.60 -1.81 8.91
CA GLY A 72 1.94 -1.23 8.93
C GLY A 72 2.96 -2.11 8.21
N ALA A 73 3.87 -1.51 7.45
CA ALA A 73 4.80 -2.21 6.55
C ALA A 73 5.60 -3.34 7.23
N LYS A 74 5.94 -3.18 8.51
CA LYS A 74 6.64 -4.21 9.30
C LYS A 74 5.77 -5.39 9.73
N ARG A 75 4.45 -5.25 9.70
CA ARG A 75 3.49 -6.22 10.28
C ARG A 75 2.74 -7.02 9.25
N LEU A 76 2.88 -6.72 7.96
CA LEU A 76 2.15 -7.42 6.92
C LEU A 76 2.45 -8.92 6.94
N PRO A 77 1.42 -9.78 6.82
CA PRO A 77 1.60 -11.21 6.65
C PRO A 77 2.09 -11.53 5.24
N LEU A 78 2.54 -12.75 5.02
CA LEU A 78 2.74 -13.30 3.68
C LEU A 78 1.43 -13.91 3.17
N SER A 79 1.25 -13.95 1.84
CA SER A 79 0.10 -14.62 1.20
C SER A 79 0.14 -16.14 1.38
N LYS A 80 1.33 -16.71 1.38
CA LYS A 80 1.58 -18.16 1.53
C LYS A 80 2.73 -18.40 2.50
N PHE A 81 2.80 -19.62 3.05
CA PHE A 81 3.88 -20.06 3.95
C PHE A 81 4.08 -19.18 5.19
N GLN A 82 3.00 -18.64 5.73
CA GLN A 82 3.06 -17.80 6.93
C GLN A 82 3.69 -18.53 8.14
N MET A 83 3.32 -19.80 8.38
CA MET A 83 3.88 -20.73 9.38
C MET A 83 4.32 -20.04 10.69
N LEU A 84 3.39 -19.34 11.36
CA LEU A 84 3.65 -18.58 12.59
C LEU A 84 4.81 -17.55 12.51
N GLY A 85 5.08 -17.03 11.31
CA GLY A 85 6.12 -16.03 11.06
C GLY A 85 7.43 -16.58 10.50
N LEU A 86 7.63 -17.91 10.46
CA LEU A 86 8.83 -18.53 9.89
C LEU A 86 9.02 -18.16 8.41
N GLY A 87 7.94 -18.19 7.62
CA GLY A 87 7.98 -17.79 6.21
C GLY A 87 8.42 -16.34 6.03
N LYS A 88 7.92 -15.44 6.85
CA LYS A 88 8.33 -14.03 6.82
C LYS A 88 9.81 -13.85 7.19
N TRP A 89 10.29 -14.59 8.18
CA TRP A 89 11.71 -14.59 8.53
C TRP A 89 12.58 -15.11 7.38
N MET A 90 12.17 -16.20 6.72
CA MET A 90 12.87 -16.76 5.56
C MET A 90 12.94 -15.77 4.40
N ILE A 91 11.81 -15.17 4.00
CA ILE A 91 11.76 -14.15 2.94
C ILE A 91 12.64 -12.97 3.30
N GLY A 92 12.56 -12.47 4.53
CA GLY A 92 13.41 -11.38 5.00
C GLY A 92 14.91 -11.73 4.95
N ARG A 93 15.28 -13.00 5.18
CA ARG A 93 16.67 -13.47 5.03
C ARG A 93 17.09 -13.46 3.57
N LEU A 94 16.28 -14.04 2.68
CA LEU A 94 16.54 -14.08 1.24
C LEU A 94 16.64 -12.67 0.64
N MET A 95 15.77 -11.75 1.04
CA MET A 95 15.85 -10.35 0.59
C MET A 95 17.17 -9.71 0.99
N ARG A 96 17.67 -9.95 2.20
CA ARG A 96 18.99 -9.44 2.64
C ARG A 96 20.13 -10.04 1.83
N ASP A 97 20.06 -11.33 1.52
CA ASP A 97 21.11 -12.02 0.75
C ASP A 97 21.26 -11.46 -0.66
N ILE A 98 20.15 -11.04 -1.28
CA ILE A 98 20.17 -10.38 -2.61
C ILE A 98 20.20 -8.84 -2.52
N LYS A 99 20.37 -8.28 -1.32
CA LYS A 99 20.35 -6.83 -1.06
C LYS A 99 19.09 -6.12 -1.56
N SER A 100 17.95 -6.80 -1.55
CA SER A 100 16.64 -6.20 -1.86
C SER A 100 16.19 -5.30 -0.71
N PRO A 101 15.77 -4.05 -0.98
CA PRO A 101 15.32 -3.16 0.07
C PRO A 101 14.03 -3.66 0.73
N PRO A 102 13.85 -3.44 2.04
CA PRO A 102 12.60 -3.75 2.73
C PRO A 102 11.47 -2.83 2.25
N LEU A 103 10.22 -3.22 2.52
CA LEU A 103 9.04 -2.49 2.04
C LEU A 103 9.04 -1.01 2.45
N GLU A 104 9.52 -0.69 3.65
CA GLU A 104 9.59 0.70 4.12
C GLU A 104 10.51 1.57 3.26
N GLU A 105 11.64 1.04 2.83
CA GLU A 105 12.54 1.73 1.91
C GLU A 105 11.93 1.87 0.52
N LEU A 106 11.19 0.86 0.03
CA LEU A 106 10.47 0.94 -1.23
C LEU A 106 9.37 2.01 -1.19
N ILE A 107 8.64 2.12 -0.07
CA ILE A 107 7.65 3.19 0.15
C ILE A 107 8.33 4.57 0.06
N ALA A 108 9.43 4.76 0.77
CA ALA A 108 10.17 6.03 0.76
C ALA A 108 10.73 6.35 -0.64
N MET A 109 11.27 5.34 -1.34
CA MET A 109 11.77 5.46 -2.71
C MET A 109 10.66 5.84 -3.68
N ALA A 110 9.54 5.13 -3.67
CA ALA A 110 8.38 5.45 -4.52
C ALA A 110 7.91 6.89 -4.29
N LYS A 111 7.85 7.32 -3.01
CA LYS A 111 7.49 8.69 -2.67
C LYS A 111 8.48 9.71 -3.21
N SER A 112 9.78 9.48 -3.07
CA SER A 112 10.82 10.38 -3.60
C SER A 112 10.78 10.50 -5.12
N MET A 113 10.29 9.48 -5.81
CA MET A 113 10.10 9.47 -7.27
C MET A 113 8.76 10.06 -7.71
N GLY A 114 7.96 10.61 -6.80
CA GLY A 114 6.71 11.29 -7.11
C GLY A 114 5.50 10.37 -7.27
N VAL A 115 5.58 9.10 -6.87
CA VAL A 115 4.43 8.20 -6.87
C VAL A 115 3.35 8.73 -5.93
N LYS A 116 2.12 8.82 -6.42
CA LYS A 116 0.96 9.31 -5.66
C LYS A 116 0.33 8.16 -4.85
N PHE A 117 0.15 8.36 -3.55
CA PHE A 117 -0.55 7.42 -2.67
C PHE A 117 -1.93 7.96 -2.31
N ILE A 118 -2.97 7.23 -2.68
CA ILE A 118 -4.36 7.60 -2.46
C ILE A 118 -5.03 6.55 -1.57
N ALA A 119 -5.51 6.94 -0.40
CA ALA A 119 -6.24 6.06 0.50
C ALA A 119 -7.76 6.14 0.24
N CYS A 120 -8.41 4.99 0.10
CA CYS A 120 -9.85 4.90 -0.19
C CYS A 120 -10.68 5.30 1.03
N THR A 121 -11.41 6.43 0.93
CA THR A 121 -12.28 6.94 2.00
C THR A 121 -13.44 6.01 2.34
N THR A 122 -13.98 5.29 1.36
CA THR A 122 -15.06 4.31 1.58
C THR A 122 -14.58 3.17 2.47
N SER A 123 -13.41 2.60 2.18
CA SER A 123 -12.82 1.52 3.00
C SER A 123 -12.41 2.02 4.39
N MET A 124 -11.89 3.24 4.49
CA MET A 124 -11.59 3.89 5.76
C MET A 124 -12.84 4.02 6.63
N GLY A 125 -13.94 4.52 6.06
CA GLY A 125 -15.21 4.68 6.76
C GLY A 125 -15.82 3.36 7.23
N MET A 126 -15.76 2.32 6.39
CA MET A 126 -16.24 0.99 6.74
C MET A 126 -15.43 0.38 7.89
N MET A 127 -14.12 0.47 7.84
CA MET A 127 -13.21 -0.08 8.86
C MET A 127 -13.06 0.82 10.09
N GLY A 128 -13.58 2.04 10.05
CA GLY A 128 -13.45 3.01 11.14
C GLY A 128 -12.01 3.48 11.36
N ILE A 129 -11.28 3.72 10.28
CA ILE A 129 -9.87 4.15 10.30
C ILE A 129 -9.81 5.63 9.99
N GLY A 130 -9.25 6.42 10.91
CA GLY A 130 -9.02 7.84 10.71
C GLY A 130 -7.73 8.13 9.90
N LYS A 131 -7.62 9.35 9.39
CA LYS A 131 -6.46 9.79 8.59
C LYS A 131 -5.14 9.72 9.37
N GLU A 132 -5.20 9.92 10.66
CA GLU A 132 -4.05 9.87 11.58
C GLU A 132 -3.38 8.49 11.68
N ALA A 133 -4.08 7.44 11.25
CA ALA A 133 -3.55 6.08 11.26
C ALA A 133 -2.55 5.80 10.13
N PHE A 134 -2.47 6.69 9.14
CA PHE A 134 -1.63 6.49 7.96
C PHE A 134 -0.27 7.19 8.05
N ILE A 135 0.68 6.70 7.27
CA ILE A 135 2.00 7.31 7.12
C ILE A 135 1.89 8.68 6.44
N PRO A 136 2.84 9.60 6.68
CA PRO A 136 2.78 10.95 6.12
C PRO A 136 2.95 11.00 4.59
N GLU A 137 3.42 9.92 3.99
CA GLU A 137 3.59 9.79 2.55
C GLU A 137 2.28 9.71 1.77
N VAL A 138 1.14 9.47 2.43
CA VAL A 138 -0.18 9.46 1.79
C VAL A 138 -0.54 10.84 1.30
N ASN A 139 -0.69 11.00 -0.02
CA ASN A 139 -0.94 12.29 -0.65
C ASN A 139 -2.39 12.77 -0.49
N SER A 140 -3.34 11.83 -0.65
CA SER A 140 -4.75 12.17 -0.67
C SER A 140 -5.64 11.04 -0.14
N PHE A 141 -6.84 11.45 0.26
CA PHE A 141 -7.90 10.58 0.72
C PHE A 141 -9.08 10.79 -0.20
N ALA A 142 -9.43 9.81 -1.01
CA ALA A 142 -10.42 9.95 -2.05
C ALA A 142 -11.26 8.69 -2.24
N GLY A 143 -12.38 8.84 -2.93
CA GLY A 143 -13.24 7.73 -3.30
C GLY A 143 -12.85 7.10 -4.64
N VAL A 144 -13.56 6.04 -5.01
CA VAL A 144 -13.37 5.28 -6.25
C VAL A 144 -13.48 6.16 -7.50
N ALA A 145 -14.33 7.19 -7.49
CA ALA A 145 -14.49 8.09 -8.64
C ALA A 145 -13.19 8.83 -8.99
N THR A 146 -12.42 9.25 -7.99
CA THR A 146 -11.12 9.89 -8.19
C THR A 146 -10.12 8.90 -8.79
N TYR A 147 -10.10 7.66 -8.29
CA TYR A 147 -9.26 6.61 -8.89
C TYR A 147 -9.62 6.36 -10.35
N LEU A 148 -10.92 6.24 -10.68
CA LEU A 148 -11.36 5.98 -12.05
C LEU A 148 -11.03 7.14 -13.01
N ALA A 149 -11.03 8.39 -12.53
CA ALA A 149 -10.57 9.54 -13.31
C ALA A 149 -9.08 9.40 -13.68
N GLU A 150 -8.23 8.99 -12.72
CA GLU A 150 -6.82 8.70 -12.97
C GLU A 150 -6.63 7.49 -13.90
N ALA A 151 -7.38 6.41 -13.66
CA ALA A 151 -7.27 5.15 -14.41
C ALA A 151 -7.70 5.30 -15.88
N ARG A 152 -8.67 6.18 -16.16
CA ARG A 152 -9.14 6.44 -17.53
C ARG A 152 -8.04 7.03 -18.41
N GLU A 153 -7.13 7.79 -17.83
CA GLU A 153 -5.95 8.35 -18.50
C GLU A 153 -4.75 7.39 -18.48
N GLY A 154 -4.84 6.32 -17.72
CA GLY A 154 -3.76 5.34 -17.54
C GLY A 154 -3.64 4.39 -18.73
N LYS A 155 -2.43 4.23 -19.25
CA LYS A 155 -2.13 3.17 -20.25
C LYS A 155 -2.00 1.79 -19.62
N VAL A 156 -1.59 1.73 -18.35
CA VAL A 156 -1.45 0.50 -17.59
C VAL A 156 -2.24 0.62 -16.29
N ASN A 157 -3.20 -0.27 -16.10
CA ASN A 157 -4.04 -0.32 -14.91
C ASN A 157 -3.94 -1.72 -14.30
N LEU A 158 -3.46 -1.82 -13.07
CA LEU A 158 -3.23 -3.08 -12.38
C LEU A 158 -4.03 -3.18 -11.09
N PHE A 159 -4.45 -4.41 -10.75
CA PHE A 159 -5.12 -4.74 -9.50
C PHE A 159 -4.32 -5.82 -8.76
N ILE A 160 -3.86 -5.54 -7.53
CA ILE A 160 -2.96 -6.37 -6.73
C ILE A 160 -3.50 -6.57 -5.30
#